data_60680161f4a866321046a160bd440711
#
_entry.id   60680161f4a866321046a160bd440711
#
_cell.length_a   1.000
_cell.length_b   1.000
_cell.length_c   1.000
_cell.angle_alpha   90.00
_cell.angle_beta   90.00
_cell.angle_gamma   90.00
#
_symmetry.space_group_name_H-M   'P 1'
#
loop_
_entity.id
_entity.type
_entity.pdbx_description
1 polymer ?
#
loop_
_entity_poly.entity_id
_entity_poly.type
_entity_poly.pdbx_seq_one_letter_code
_entity_poly.pdbx_strand_id
1 'polypeptide(L)'
;MYGWCVPSYGPNGEQRVDQHVASHEGRLGLAREFIVAKIHNQSVLLRRSESDNPVLPQLRRIEKQVGNANRWQDVLGLEGESAALYFSQFGHLIKIDRQAEWPWIARMRRPAPDALNALLDFTYTLLLSDCVRALISCGLDPHAGFLHSSKRNKPALALDLMEEFRAPIADSVVQTTINNGEISATGFTDVLGSVRMTDETRKAVIKAYERRMATEIIHPVFKYKASWRRTIEIQARMILGYLDGTQSGYRGIRIR
;
A
#
# COMPACT_ATOMS: atom_id res chain seq x y z
N MET A 1 20.93 -18.03 18.55
CA MET A 1 21.47 -16.66 18.65
C MET A 1 21.38 -16.06 17.27
N TYR A 2 20.28 -15.37 16.93
CA TYR A 2 20.07 -14.75 15.63
C TYR A 2 20.75 -13.39 15.65
N GLY A 3 21.92 -13.30 15.02
CA GLY A 3 22.63 -12.04 14.83
C GLY A 3 21.79 -11.13 13.93
N TRP A 4 21.34 -10.01 14.48
CA TRP A 4 20.82 -8.91 13.71
C TRP A 4 21.97 -8.35 12.89
N CYS A 5 22.07 -8.69 11.62
CA CYS A 5 22.87 -7.91 10.69
C CYS A 5 22.24 -6.53 10.60
N VAL A 6 22.75 -5.60 11.36
CA VAL A 6 22.51 -4.18 11.14
C VAL A 6 23.14 -3.87 9.78
N PRO A 7 22.36 -3.47 8.75
CA PRO A 7 22.95 -3.11 7.47
C PRO A 7 23.99 -2.03 7.72
N SER A 8 25.19 -2.23 7.19
CA SER A 8 26.26 -1.24 7.23
C SER A 8 25.68 0.10 6.73
N TYR A 9 25.74 1.08 7.57
CA TYR A 9 25.21 2.41 7.39
C TYR A 9 25.51 2.96 5.99
N GLY A 10 24.44 3.32 5.26
CA GLY A 10 24.59 4.24 4.14
C GLY A 10 25.21 5.55 4.64
N PRO A 11 25.94 6.28 3.82
CA PRO A 11 27.03 7.18 4.20
C PRO A 11 26.66 8.44 4.96
N ASN A 12 25.40 8.82 5.21
CA ASN A 12 25.17 10.17 5.71
C ASN A 12 24.19 10.25 6.88
N GLY A 13 24.76 10.48 8.08
CA GLY A 13 24.00 10.99 9.23
C GLY A 13 23.27 12.30 8.89
N GLU A 14 23.83 13.15 8.06
CA GLU A 14 23.24 14.38 7.53
C GLU A 14 21.93 14.12 6.79
N GLN A 15 21.88 13.13 5.91
CA GLN A 15 20.63 12.79 5.17
C GLN A 15 19.46 12.42 6.09
N ARG A 16 19.73 11.78 7.23
CA ARG A 16 18.69 11.48 8.21
C ARG A 16 18.24 12.73 8.96
N VAL A 17 19.17 13.61 9.29
CA VAL A 17 18.82 14.90 9.88
C VAL A 17 17.95 15.69 8.92
N ASP A 18 18.34 15.80 7.66
CA ASP A 18 17.56 16.50 6.61
C ASP A 18 16.18 15.87 6.41
N GLN A 19 16.09 14.54 6.43
CA GLN A 19 14.80 13.84 6.37
C GLN A 19 13.91 14.20 7.56
N HIS A 20 14.45 14.22 8.79
CA HIS A 20 13.68 14.55 9.99
C HIS A 20 13.25 16.03 10.00
N VAL A 21 14.11 16.95 9.57
CA VAL A 21 13.77 18.35 9.38
C VAL A 21 12.66 18.48 8.34
N ALA A 22 12.82 17.87 7.16
CA ALA A 22 11.82 17.87 6.11
C ALA A 22 10.48 17.25 6.57
N SER A 23 10.50 16.19 7.37
CA SER A 23 9.32 15.57 7.95
C SER A 23 8.61 16.50 8.95
N HIS A 24 9.38 17.25 9.75
CA HIS A 24 8.83 18.22 10.71
C HIS A 24 8.22 19.43 10.01
N GLU A 25 8.89 19.97 9.01
CA GLU A 25 8.40 21.09 8.19
C GLU A 25 7.18 20.69 7.33
N GLY A 26 7.09 19.41 7.00
CA GLY A 26 6.11 18.85 6.08
C GLY A 26 6.51 19.02 4.61
N ARG A 27 6.11 18.09 3.79
CA ARG A 27 6.27 18.12 2.33
C ARG A 27 4.94 17.73 1.69
N LEU A 28 4.03 18.70 1.60
CA LEU A 28 2.69 18.48 1.07
C LEU A 28 2.72 17.86 -0.34
N GLY A 29 3.74 18.19 -1.14
CA GLY A 29 3.93 17.60 -2.47
C GLY A 29 4.10 16.08 -2.43
N LEU A 30 4.90 15.55 -1.49
CA LEU A 30 5.06 14.11 -1.28
C LEU A 30 3.74 13.45 -0.86
N ALA A 31 3.08 14.03 0.13
CA ALA A 31 1.81 13.49 0.64
C ALA A 31 0.74 13.41 -0.46
N ARG A 32 0.63 14.46 -1.30
CA ARG A 32 -0.27 14.46 -2.46
C ARG A 32 0.05 13.33 -3.42
N GLU A 33 1.32 13.12 -3.77
CA GLU A 33 1.72 12.09 -4.71
C GLU A 33 1.44 10.67 -4.21
N PHE A 34 1.64 10.40 -2.91
CA PHE A 34 1.26 9.11 -2.31
C PHE A 34 -0.25 8.84 -2.46
N ILE A 35 -1.09 9.84 -2.15
CA ILE A 35 -2.55 9.66 -2.20
C ILE A 35 -3.07 9.66 -3.63
N VAL A 36 -2.54 10.50 -4.52
CA VAL A 36 -2.89 10.45 -5.96
C VAL A 36 -2.57 9.06 -6.54
N ALA A 37 -1.39 8.51 -6.27
CA ALA A 37 -1.02 7.17 -6.72
C ALA A 37 -1.92 6.08 -6.13
N LYS A 38 -2.26 6.17 -4.84
CA LYS A 38 -3.21 5.29 -4.17
C LYS A 38 -4.55 5.26 -4.90
N ILE A 39 -5.19 6.42 -5.06
CA ILE A 39 -6.52 6.54 -5.66
C ILE A 39 -6.51 6.07 -7.12
N HIS A 40 -5.47 6.46 -7.87
CA HIS A 40 -5.27 5.99 -9.24
C HIS A 40 -5.23 4.47 -9.32
N ASN A 41 -4.39 3.83 -8.49
CA ASN A 41 -4.18 2.38 -8.51
C ASN A 41 -5.42 1.62 -8.02
N GLN A 42 -6.16 2.15 -7.05
CA GLN A 42 -7.47 1.64 -6.63
C GLN A 42 -8.48 1.71 -7.76
N SER A 43 -8.56 2.84 -8.47
CA SER A 43 -9.43 3.00 -9.65
C SER A 43 -9.09 2.01 -10.76
N VAL A 44 -7.80 1.74 -10.99
CA VAL A 44 -7.37 0.76 -12.00
C VAL A 44 -7.78 -0.66 -11.59
N LEU A 45 -7.64 -1.03 -10.32
CA LEU A 45 -8.03 -2.35 -9.84
C LEU A 45 -9.54 -2.58 -9.98
N LEU A 46 -10.37 -1.62 -9.56
CA LEU A 46 -11.82 -1.68 -9.75
C LEU A 46 -12.20 -1.77 -11.23
N ARG A 47 -11.65 -0.91 -12.08
CA ARG A 47 -11.94 -0.90 -13.53
C ARG A 47 -11.59 -2.21 -14.22
N ARG A 48 -10.55 -2.91 -13.79
CA ARG A 48 -10.17 -4.23 -14.33
C ARG A 48 -11.14 -5.32 -13.93
N SER A 49 -11.79 -5.18 -12.78
CA SER A 49 -12.84 -6.09 -12.32
C SER A 49 -14.18 -5.77 -12.95
N GLU A 50 -14.51 -4.47 -13.04
CA GLU A 50 -15.78 -3.95 -13.54
C GLU A 50 -15.53 -2.60 -14.22
N SER A 51 -15.60 -2.58 -15.57
CA SER A 51 -15.18 -1.42 -16.38
C SER A 51 -16.08 -0.19 -16.19
N ASP A 52 -17.34 -0.39 -15.85
CA ASP A 52 -18.40 0.59 -15.67
C ASP A 52 -18.80 0.82 -14.21
N ASN A 53 -17.93 0.42 -13.28
CA ASN A 53 -18.17 0.58 -11.85
C ASN A 53 -18.52 2.05 -11.49
N PRO A 54 -19.64 2.28 -10.78
CA PRO A 54 -20.24 3.61 -10.59
C PRO A 54 -19.38 4.61 -9.78
N VAL A 55 -18.39 4.13 -9.03
CA VAL A 55 -17.53 5.04 -8.23
C VAL A 55 -16.32 5.56 -9.01
N LEU A 56 -15.98 5.00 -10.17
CA LEU A 56 -14.80 5.39 -10.96
C LEU A 56 -14.77 6.89 -11.32
N PRO A 57 -15.89 7.53 -11.75
CA PRO A 57 -15.89 8.97 -12.01
C PRO A 57 -15.61 9.80 -10.75
N GLN A 58 -16.12 9.37 -9.59
CA GLN A 58 -15.91 10.05 -8.31
C GLN A 58 -14.46 9.93 -7.86
N LEU A 59 -13.86 8.73 -7.92
CA LEU A 59 -12.45 8.51 -7.60
C LEU A 59 -11.54 9.37 -8.48
N ARG A 60 -11.82 9.48 -9.79
CA ARG A 60 -11.06 10.37 -10.71
C ARG A 60 -11.17 11.85 -10.34
N ARG A 61 -12.37 12.28 -9.89
CA ARG A 61 -12.57 13.65 -9.40
C ARG A 61 -11.71 13.90 -8.16
N ILE A 62 -11.77 13.00 -7.18
CA ILE A 62 -11.00 13.09 -5.93
C ILE A 62 -9.50 13.06 -6.21
N GLU A 63 -9.02 12.18 -7.12
CA GLU A 63 -7.61 12.14 -7.55
C GLU A 63 -7.12 13.53 -8.01
N LYS A 64 -7.91 14.22 -8.85
CA LYS A 64 -7.59 15.57 -9.31
C LYS A 64 -7.61 16.60 -8.17
N GLN A 65 -8.59 16.50 -7.26
CA GLN A 65 -8.69 17.40 -6.10
C GLN A 65 -7.48 17.24 -5.18
N VAL A 66 -7.05 16.02 -4.88
CA VAL A 66 -5.83 15.76 -4.10
C VAL A 66 -4.59 16.36 -4.78
N GLY A 67 -4.45 16.21 -6.10
CA GLY A 67 -3.34 16.78 -6.86
C GLY A 67 -3.25 18.32 -6.74
N ASN A 68 -4.37 19.00 -6.52
CA ASN A 68 -4.47 20.46 -6.40
C ASN A 68 -4.62 20.96 -4.96
N ALA A 69 -4.65 20.06 -3.97
CA ALA A 69 -4.87 20.43 -2.58
C ALA A 69 -3.69 21.26 -2.03
N ASN A 70 -3.98 22.36 -1.34
CA ASN A 70 -2.99 23.27 -0.77
C ASN A 70 -2.86 23.12 0.76
N ARG A 71 -3.65 22.25 1.38
CA ARG A 71 -3.67 22.03 2.82
C ARG A 71 -3.66 20.54 3.13
N TRP A 72 -2.98 20.18 4.21
CA TRP A 72 -2.93 18.80 4.72
C TRP A 72 -4.31 18.22 5.02
N GLN A 73 -5.15 19.02 5.65
CA GLN A 73 -6.50 18.61 6.03
C GLN A 73 -7.33 18.19 4.82
N ASP A 74 -7.15 18.92 3.69
CA ASP A 74 -7.86 18.61 2.44
C ASP A 74 -7.37 17.28 1.87
N VAL A 75 -6.05 17.01 1.88
CA VAL A 75 -5.49 15.71 1.45
C VAL A 75 -6.02 14.56 2.30
N LEU A 76 -6.03 14.71 3.63
CA LEU A 76 -6.52 13.66 4.53
C LEU A 76 -8.03 13.44 4.41
N GLY A 77 -8.82 14.51 4.26
CA GLY A 77 -10.27 14.40 4.04
C GLY A 77 -10.60 13.67 2.73
N LEU A 78 -9.92 14.05 1.63
CA LEU A 78 -10.09 13.41 0.33
C LEU A 78 -9.59 11.97 0.31
N GLU A 79 -8.51 11.66 1.07
CA GLU A 79 -8.05 10.28 1.26
C GLU A 79 -9.14 9.44 1.93
N GLY A 80 -9.74 9.94 3.01
CA GLY A 80 -10.83 9.24 3.70
C GLY A 80 -12.05 9.03 2.81
N GLU A 81 -12.46 10.05 2.03
CA GLU A 81 -13.57 9.96 1.06
C GLU A 81 -13.28 8.89 0.00
N SER A 82 -12.08 8.92 -0.60
CA SER A 82 -11.68 7.93 -1.61
C SER A 82 -11.62 6.51 -1.06
N ALA A 83 -11.13 6.34 0.17
CA ALA A 83 -11.08 5.04 0.84
C ALA A 83 -12.48 4.48 1.10
N ALA A 84 -13.43 5.32 1.56
CA ALA A 84 -14.83 4.91 1.74
C ALA A 84 -15.46 4.43 0.43
N LEU A 85 -15.28 5.19 -0.67
CA LEU A 85 -15.77 4.82 -1.99
C LEU A 85 -15.14 3.52 -2.50
N TYR A 86 -13.83 3.39 -2.39
CA TYR A 86 -13.13 2.17 -2.83
C TYR A 86 -13.59 0.94 -2.07
N PHE A 87 -13.64 1.02 -0.74
CA PHE A 87 -14.04 -0.13 0.08
C PHE A 87 -15.52 -0.43 0.00
N SER A 88 -16.39 0.51 -0.38
CA SER A 88 -17.79 0.20 -0.67
C SER A 88 -17.94 -0.74 -1.87
N GLN A 89 -16.95 -0.75 -2.78
CA GLN A 89 -16.92 -1.59 -3.98
C GLN A 89 -16.00 -2.81 -3.87
N PHE A 90 -15.32 -2.99 -2.75
CA PHE A 90 -14.29 -4.04 -2.61
C PHE A 90 -14.85 -5.45 -2.82
N GLY A 91 -16.08 -5.70 -2.39
CA GLY A 91 -16.76 -6.98 -2.63
C GLY A 91 -16.89 -7.35 -4.12
N HIS A 92 -17.02 -6.36 -5.01
CA HIS A 92 -17.11 -6.56 -6.46
C HIS A 92 -15.79 -7.01 -7.10
N LEU A 93 -14.67 -6.96 -6.36
CA LEU A 93 -13.41 -7.56 -6.80
C LEU A 93 -13.45 -9.10 -6.76
N ILE A 94 -14.35 -9.66 -5.95
CA ILE A 94 -14.56 -11.09 -5.83
C ILE A 94 -15.56 -11.54 -6.89
N LYS A 95 -15.24 -12.63 -7.61
CA LYS A 95 -16.12 -13.20 -8.64
C LYS A 95 -17.48 -13.55 -8.05
N ILE A 96 -18.53 -13.34 -8.82
CA ILE A 96 -19.93 -13.49 -8.38
C ILE A 96 -20.25 -14.88 -7.81
N ASP A 97 -19.67 -15.91 -8.41
CA ASP A 97 -19.79 -17.30 -7.97
C ASP A 97 -19.13 -17.62 -6.62
N ARG A 98 -18.29 -16.70 -6.13
CA ARG A 98 -17.58 -16.83 -4.84
C ARG A 98 -18.06 -15.85 -3.77
N GLN A 99 -18.83 -14.81 -4.13
CA GLN A 99 -19.25 -13.77 -3.18
C GLN A 99 -20.05 -14.32 -2.01
N ALA A 100 -20.85 -15.39 -2.22
CA ALA A 100 -21.60 -16.01 -1.14
C ALA A 100 -20.72 -16.64 -0.03
N GLU A 101 -19.52 -17.15 -0.42
CA GLU A 101 -18.54 -17.71 0.53
C GLU A 101 -17.66 -16.63 1.18
N TRP A 102 -17.56 -15.46 0.54
CA TRP A 102 -16.69 -14.36 0.93
C TRP A 102 -17.48 -13.06 1.11
N PRO A 103 -18.36 -12.98 2.10
CA PRO A 103 -19.18 -11.80 2.33
C PRO A 103 -18.31 -10.60 2.65
N TRP A 104 -18.67 -9.44 2.08
CA TRP A 104 -18.04 -8.16 2.35
C TRP A 104 -19.08 -7.14 2.79
N ILE A 105 -18.85 -6.52 3.96
CA ILE A 105 -19.72 -5.47 4.48
C ILE A 105 -18.98 -4.12 4.43
N ALA A 106 -17.83 -4.06 5.06
CA ALA A 106 -17.02 -2.84 5.14
C ALA A 106 -15.58 -3.16 5.53
N ARG A 107 -14.67 -2.22 5.28
CA ARG A 107 -13.30 -2.29 5.78
C ARG A 107 -13.28 -1.98 7.27
N MET A 108 -13.02 -2.98 8.08
CA MET A 108 -12.86 -2.87 9.54
C MET A 108 -11.49 -3.39 9.98
N ARG A 109 -10.93 -2.73 11.00
CA ARG A 109 -9.61 -3.06 11.52
C ARG A 109 -9.69 -3.32 13.02
N ARG A 110 -9.02 -4.41 13.44
CA ARG A 110 -8.71 -4.75 14.84
C ARG A 110 -9.91 -4.68 15.80
N PRO A 111 -10.49 -5.83 16.03
CA PRO A 111 -10.19 -7.13 15.39
C PRO A 111 -10.78 -7.21 13.98
N ALA A 112 -10.23 -8.08 13.11
CA ALA A 112 -10.81 -8.38 11.82
C ALA A 112 -12.11 -9.20 12.03
N PRO A 113 -13.27 -8.69 11.57
CA PRO A 113 -14.55 -9.36 11.83
C PRO A 113 -14.87 -10.48 10.84
N ASP A 114 -14.17 -10.53 9.72
CA ASP A 114 -14.39 -11.49 8.63
C ASP A 114 -13.08 -11.90 7.95
N ALA A 115 -13.15 -12.90 7.10
CA ALA A 115 -12.01 -13.47 6.40
C ALA A 115 -11.34 -12.46 5.44
N LEU A 116 -12.11 -11.63 4.73
CA LEU A 116 -11.57 -10.62 3.82
C LEU A 116 -10.77 -9.55 4.57
N ASN A 117 -11.31 -9.06 5.69
CA ASN A 117 -10.59 -8.11 6.54
C ASN A 117 -9.31 -8.73 7.14
N ALA A 118 -9.35 -10.01 7.54
CA ALA A 118 -8.17 -10.73 8.03
C ALA A 118 -7.09 -10.88 6.95
N LEU A 119 -7.48 -11.20 5.70
CA LEU A 119 -6.57 -11.27 4.55
C LEU A 119 -5.93 -9.92 4.25
N LEU A 120 -6.72 -8.85 4.23
CA LEU A 120 -6.23 -7.49 3.99
C LEU A 120 -5.24 -7.05 5.09
N ASP A 121 -5.55 -7.28 6.36
CA ASP A 121 -4.66 -6.93 7.46
C ASP A 121 -3.33 -7.69 7.36
N PHE A 122 -3.37 -8.96 7.00
CA PHE A 122 -2.18 -9.78 6.85
C PHE A 122 -1.33 -9.35 5.66
N THR A 123 -1.93 -9.18 4.47
CA THR A 123 -1.21 -8.77 3.26
C THR A 123 -0.63 -7.35 3.39
N TYR A 124 -1.34 -6.43 4.07
CA TYR A 124 -0.81 -5.10 4.39
C TYR A 124 0.36 -5.17 5.35
N THR A 125 0.37 -6.11 6.30
CA THR A 125 1.51 -6.32 7.21
C THR A 125 2.75 -6.81 6.45
N LEU A 126 2.58 -7.72 5.49
CA LEU A 126 3.67 -8.17 4.62
C LEU A 126 4.22 -7.01 3.76
N LEU A 127 3.33 -6.24 3.14
CA LEU A 127 3.70 -5.10 2.31
C LEU A 127 4.41 -4.00 3.11
N LEU A 128 3.92 -3.70 4.33
CA LEU A 128 4.57 -2.76 5.23
C LEU A 128 6.01 -3.19 5.55
N SER A 129 6.23 -4.48 5.81
CA SER A 129 7.56 -5.03 6.08
C SER A 129 8.52 -4.86 4.88
N ASP A 130 8.02 -5.03 3.65
CA ASP A 130 8.81 -4.78 2.43
C ASP A 130 9.12 -3.29 2.24
N CYS A 131 8.15 -2.38 2.52
CA CYS A 131 8.38 -0.94 2.48
C CYS A 131 9.42 -0.50 3.52
N VAL A 132 9.34 -1.02 4.75
CA VAL A 132 10.36 -0.74 5.80
C VAL A 132 11.75 -1.19 5.34
N ARG A 133 11.88 -2.40 4.80
CA ARG A 133 13.16 -2.91 4.28
C ARG A 133 13.72 -2.04 3.15
N ALA A 134 12.87 -1.64 2.20
CA ALA A 134 13.27 -0.79 1.09
C ALA A 134 13.79 0.58 1.55
N LEU A 135 13.12 1.22 2.50
CA LEU A 135 13.54 2.50 3.07
C LEU A 135 14.87 2.38 3.81
N ILE A 136 15.01 1.37 4.67
CA ILE A 136 16.26 1.13 5.42
C ILE A 136 17.42 0.86 4.43
N SER A 137 17.19 0.08 3.37
CA SER A 137 18.22 -0.22 2.38
C SER A 137 18.72 1.01 1.61
N CYS A 138 17.91 2.08 1.57
CA CYS A 138 18.25 3.37 0.98
C CYS A 138 18.83 4.37 1.99
N GLY A 139 18.91 4.01 3.27
CA GLY A 139 19.40 4.90 4.34
C GLY A 139 18.34 5.82 4.94
N LEU A 140 17.07 5.69 4.54
CA LEU A 140 15.95 6.46 5.09
C LEU A 140 15.44 5.87 6.40
N ASP A 141 15.00 6.74 7.32
CA ASP A 141 14.29 6.35 8.54
C ASP A 141 12.81 6.06 8.21
N PRO A 142 12.31 4.83 8.42
CA PRO A 142 10.91 4.48 8.15
C PRO A 142 9.89 5.27 9.00
N HIS A 143 10.32 5.90 10.10
CA HIS A 143 9.43 6.63 11.01
C HIS A 143 9.26 8.11 10.65
N ALA A 144 10.18 8.71 9.90
CA ALA A 144 10.11 10.12 9.51
C ALA A 144 9.26 10.29 8.23
N GLY A 145 7.93 10.25 8.37
CA GLY A 145 6.94 10.33 7.30
C GLY A 145 6.46 11.74 6.98
N PHE A 146 5.65 11.85 5.94
CA PHE A 146 5.13 13.11 5.39
C PHE A 146 3.61 13.17 5.35
N LEU A 147 2.91 12.06 5.42
CA LEU A 147 1.45 11.95 5.45
C LEU A 147 0.96 11.42 6.79
N HIS A 148 1.48 10.26 7.20
CA HIS A 148 1.12 9.63 8.47
C HIS A 148 1.91 10.23 9.64
N SER A 149 1.27 10.27 10.80
CA SER A 149 1.94 10.69 12.03
C SER A 149 2.82 9.58 12.60
N SER A 150 4.05 9.91 12.98
CA SER A 150 5.00 9.03 13.68
C SER A 150 4.64 8.77 15.16
N LYS A 151 3.55 9.37 15.66
CA LYS A 151 3.07 9.14 17.03
C LYS A 151 2.88 7.63 17.30
N ARG A 152 3.20 7.19 18.52
CA ARG A 152 3.12 5.80 18.97
C ARG A 152 4.05 4.85 18.20
N ASN A 153 5.24 5.32 17.83
CA ASN A 153 6.28 4.51 17.17
C ASN A 153 5.80 3.82 15.87
N LYS A 154 4.93 4.48 15.11
CA LYS A 154 4.49 3.97 13.81
C LYS A 154 5.53 4.29 12.74
N PRO A 155 5.85 3.35 11.84
CA PRO A 155 6.76 3.60 10.72
C PRO A 155 6.05 4.47 9.65
N ALA A 156 5.94 5.77 9.92
CA ALA A 156 5.11 6.71 9.18
C ALA A 156 5.49 6.79 7.70
N LEU A 157 6.79 6.88 7.36
CA LEU A 157 7.23 6.90 5.96
C LEU A 157 6.97 5.57 5.24
N ALA A 158 7.12 4.45 5.96
CA ALA A 158 6.80 3.16 5.35
C ALA A 158 5.29 3.01 5.07
N LEU A 159 4.44 3.57 5.94
CA LEU A 159 3.00 3.65 5.71
C LEU A 159 2.68 4.57 4.52
N ASP A 160 3.38 5.71 4.40
CA ASP A 160 3.23 6.64 3.28
C ASP A 160 3.57 5.97 1.94
N LEU A 161 4.76 5.35 1.86
CA LEU A 161 5.21 4.62 0.68
C LEU A 161 4.27 3.46 0.33
N MET A 162 3.77 2.76 1.34
CA MET A 162 2.87 1.62 1.15
C MET A 162 1.56 2.02 0.43
N GLU A 163 1.09 3.25 0.56
CA GLU A 163 -0.18 3.69 -0.06
C GLU A 163 -0.19 3.47 -1.58
N GLU A 164 0.94 3.66 -2.24
CA GLU A 164 1.06 3.44 -3.70
C GLU A 164 0.91 1.96 -4.11
N PHE A 165 1.23 1.05 -3.20
CA PHE A 165 1.34 -0.38 -3.47
C PHE A 165 0.18 -1.22 -2.92
N ARG A 166 -0.73 -0.64 -2.12
CA ARG A 166 -1.86 -1.39 -1.53
C ARG A 166 -2.67 -2.09 -2.60
N ALA A 167 -3.24 -1.33 -3.53
CA ALA A 167 -4.11 -1.90 -4.56
C ALA A 167 -3.36 -2.83 -5.54
N PRO A 168 -2.22 -2.44 -6.13
CA PRO A 168 -1.55 -3.29 -7.11
C PRO A 168 -0.88 -4.52 -6.53
N ILE A 169 -0.58 -4.56 -5.24
CA ILE A 169 0.07 -5.72 -4.60
C ILE A 169 -0.90 -6.41 -3.63
N ALA A 170 -1.20 -5.79 -2.48
CA ALA A 170 -1.91 -6.48 -1.41
C ALA A 170 -3.36 -6.82 -1.76
N ASP A 171 -4.14 -5.84 -2.23
CA ASP A 171 -5.54 -6.06 -2.61
C ASP A 171 -5.65 -7.02 -3.79
N SER A 172 -4.73 -6.89 -4.77
CA SER A 172 -4.63 -7.80 -5.92
C SER A 172 -4.28 -9.24 -5.51
N VAL A 173 -3.45 -9.45 -4.48
CA VAL A 173 -3.19 -10.78 -3.92
C VAL A 173 -4.44 -11.36 -3.30
N VAL A 174 -5.16 -10.60 -2.46
CA VAL A 174 -6.43 -11.04 -1.85
C VAL A 174 -7.43 -11.42 -2.93
N GLN A 175 -7.68 -10.54 -3.90
CA GLN A 175 -8.57 -10.80 -5.03
C GLN A 175 -8.18 -12.08 -5.78
N THR A 176 -6.90 -12.21 -6.14
CA THR A 176 -6.43 -13.32 -6.99
C THR A 176 -6.49 -14.65 -6.27
N THR A 177 -6.09 -14.72 -5.00
CA THR A 177 -6.11 -15.98 -4.23
C THR A 177 -7.53 -16.52 -4.06
N ILE A 178 -8.50 -15.64 -3.83
CA ILE A 178 -9.91 -16.02 -3.72
C ILE A 178 -10.46 -16.43 -5.09
N ASN A 179 -10.29 -15.57 -6.09
CA ASN A 179 -10.87 -15.77 -7.42
C ASN A 179 -10.31 -17.01 -8.16
N ASN A 180 -9.09 -17.42 -7.84
CA ASN A 180 -8.45 -18.64 -8.36
C ASN A 180 -8.69 -19.88 -7.50
N GLY A 181 -9.36 -19.75 -6.34
CA GLY A 181 -9.58 -20.87 -5.42
C GLY A 181 -8.29 -21.38 -4.75
N GLU A 182 -7.28 -20.52 -4.61
CA GLU A 182 -6.03 -20.88 -3.94
C GLU A 182 -6.20 -21.01 -2.41
N ILE A 183 -7.26 -20.40 -1.88
CA ILE A 183 -7.66 -20.47 -0.47
C ILE A 183 -9.17 -20.72 -0.37
N SER A 184 -9.60 -21.35 0.73
CA SER A 184 -11.01 -21.62 1.04
C SER A 184 -11.48 -20.76 2.21
N ALA A 185 -12.78 -20.41 2.21
CA ALA A 185 -13.41 -19.74 3.34
C ALA A 185 -13.38 -20.59 4.64
N THR A 186 -13.29 -21.92 4.52
CA THR A 186 -13.11 -22.82 5.68
C THR A 186 -11.71 -22.75 6.30
N GLY A 187 -10.76 -22.07 5.65
CA GLY A 187 -9.41 -21.83 6.16
C GLY A 187 -9.32 -20.73 7.22
N PHE A 188 -10.45 -20.34 7.82
CA PHE A 188 -10.52 -19.28 8.83
C PHE A 188 -11.29 -19.77 10.06
N THR A 189 -10.87 -19.31 11.23
CA THR A 189 -11.50 -19.64 12.52
C THR A 189 -11.80 -18.37 13.28
N ASP A 190 -12.97 -18.28 13.90
CA ASP A 190 -13.29 -17.22 14.85
C ASP A 190 -12.63 -17.53 16.20
N VAL A 191 -11.90 -16.58 16.74
CA VAL A 191 -11.29 -16.65 18.07
C VAL A 191 -11.68 -15.38 18.82
N LEU A 192 -12.70 -15.48 19.67
CA LEU A 192 -13.19 -14.38 20.52
C LEU A 192 -13.57 -13.12 19.71
N GLY A 193 -14.30 -13.31 18.61
CA GLY A 193 -14.75 -12.21 17.73
C GLY A 193 -13.65 -11.65 16.82
N SER A 194 -12.55 -12.38 16.67
CA SER A 194 -11.48 -12.07 15.71
C SER A 194 -11.27 -13.24 14.78
N VAL A 195 -11.40 -13.02 13.48
CA VAL A 195 -11.17 -14.04 12.46
C VAL A 195 -9.68 -14.19 12.20
N ARG A 196 -9.19 -15.44 12.30
CA ARG A 196 -7.79 -15.82 12.09
C ARG A 196 -7.66 -16.86 10.99
N MET A 197 -6.58 -16.77 10.23
CA MET A 197 -6.22 -17.77 9.22
C MET A 197 -5.60 -19.00 9.85
N THR A 198 -5.92 -20.18 9.30
CA THR A 198 -5.17 -21.42 9.56
C THR A 198 -3.73 -21.28 9.01
N ASP A 199 -2.83 -22.14 9.48
CA ASP A 199 -1.43 -22.13 9.01
C ASP A 199 -1.32 -22.47 7.50
N GLU A 200 -2.20 -23.32 6.99
CA GLU A 200 -2.27 -23.68 5.58
C GLU A 200 -2.69 -22.48 4.74
N THR A 201 -3.75 -21.79 5.12
CA THR A 201 -4.21 -20.57 4.45
C THR A 201 -3.15 -19.49 4.49
N ARG A 202 -2.48 -19.30 5.64
CA ARG A 202 -1.38 -18.33 5.77
C ARG A 202 -0.22 -18.64 4.81
N LYS A 203 0.19 -19.90 4.72
CA LYS A 203 1.24 -20.35 3.79
C LYS A 203 0.84 -20.10 2.33
N ALA A 204 -0.41 -20.38 1.96
CA ALA A 204 -0.92 -20.13 0.61
C ALA A 204 -0.90 -18.62 0.26
N VAL A 205 -1.34 -17.77 1.19
CA VAL A 205 -1.31 -16.30 1.01
C VAL A 205 0.11 -15.77 0.89
N ILE A 206 1.05 -16.24 1.73
CA ILE A 206 2.47 -15.87 1.63
C ILE A 206 3.03 -16.26 0.26
N LYS A 207 2.76 -17.48 -0.21
CA LYS A 207 3.20 -17.95 -1.54
C LYS A 207 2.65 -17.08 -2.67
N ALA A 208 1.39 -16.69 -2.60
CA ALA A 208 0.76 -15.81 -3.58
C ALA A 208 1.35 -14.40 -3.52
N TYR A 209 1.61 -13.87 -2.33
CA TYR A 209 2.27 -12.59 -2.12
C TYR A 209 3.68 -12.57 -2.71
N GLU A 210 4.51 -13.59 -2.42
CA GLU A 210 5.86 -13.71 -2.97
C GLU A 210 5.86 -13.82 -4.50
N ARG A 211 4.93 -14.58 -5.08
CA ARG A 211 4.73 -14.65 -6.53
C ARG A 211 4.38 -13.25 -7.10
N ARG A 212 3.51 -12.50 -6.43
CA ARG A 212 3.17 -11.13 -6.84
C ARG A 212 4.38 -10.22 -6.77
N MET A 213 5.16 -10.27 -5.67
CA MET A 213 6.37 -9.46 -5.49
C MET A 213 7.46 -9.74 -6.52
N ALA A 214 7.52 -10.96 -7.05
CA ALA A 214 8.44 -11.36 -8.12
C ALA A 214 7.94 -10.98 -9.53
N THR A 215 6.65 -10.63 -9.69
CA THR A 215 6.09 -10.26 -11.01
C THR A 215 6.73 -8.97 -11.52
N GLU A 216 7.20 -9.00 -12.77
CA GLU A 216 7.79 -7.84 -13.43
C GLU A 216 6.71 -6.91 -14.01
N ILE A 217 6.96 -5.63 -13.90
CA ILE A 217 6.20 -4.55 -14.53
C ILE A 217 7.14 -3.61 -15.29
N ILE A 218 6.61 -2.87 -16.24
CA ILE A 218 7.33 -1.74 -16.83
C ILE A 218 7.15 -0.54 -15.91
N HIS A 219 8.26 -0.07 -15.33
CA HIS A 219 8.22 1.10 -14.43
C HIS A 219 7.71 2.33 -15.19
N PRO A 220 6.64 3.01 -14.71
CA PRO A 220 5.96 4.06 -15.50
C PRO A 220 6.84 5.29 -15.79
N VAL A 221 7.80 5.59 -14.92
CA VAL A 221 8.73 6.72 -15.08
C VAL A 221 9.95 6.29 -15.90
N PHE A 222 10.65 5.24 -15.49
CA PHE A 222 11.95 4.83 -16.06
C PHE A 222 11.84 3.90 -17.28
N LYS A 223 10.66 3.36 -17.58
CA LYS A 223 10.36 2.55 -18.78
C LYS A 223 11.14 1.24 -18.92
N TYR A 224 11.79 0.75 -17.87
CA TYR A 224 12.42 -0.57 -17.85
C TYR A 224 11.62 -1.57 -17.02
N LYS A 225 11.88 -2.86 -17.22
CA LYS A 225 11.24 -3.94 -16.47
C LYS A 225 11.85 -4.05 -15.08
N ALA A 226 11.02 -4.13 -14.06
CA ALA A 226 11.42 -4.37 -12.68
C ALA A 226 10.34 -5.20 -11.97
N SER A 227 10.75 -6.07 -11.05
CA SER A 227 9.80 -6.74 -10.15
C SER A 227 9.12 -5.73 -9.23
N TRP A 228 7.96 -6.08 -8.68
CA TRP A 228 7.31 -5.23 -7.68
C TRP A 228 8.23 -4.95 -6.49
N ARG A 229 8.97 -5.94 -6.02
CA ARG A 229 9.97 -5.75 -4.95
C ARG A 229 10.99 -4.68 -5.31
N ARG A 230 11.55 -4.77 -6.51
CA ARG A 230 12.51 -3.76 -7.00
C ARG A 230 11.86 -2.39 -7.21
N THR A 231 10.60 -2.36 -7.59
CA THR A 231 9.84 -1.11 -7.77
C THR A 231 9.65 -0.36 -6.44
N ILE A 232 9.39 -1.06 -5.34
CA ILE A 232 9.35 -0.44 -4.00
C ILE A 232 10.70 0.19 -3.64
N GLU A 233 11.81 -0.49 -3.91
CA GLU A 233 13.15 0.07 -3.69
C GLU A 233 13.43 1.30 -4.57
N ILE A 234 12.97 1.28 -5.83
CA ILE A 234 13.11 2.43 -6.73
C ILE A 234 12.34 3.63 -6.18
N GLN A 235 11.11 3.44 -5.72
CA GLN A 235 10.31 4.51 -5.13
C GLN A 235 10.95 5.05 -3.84
N ALA A 236 11.51 4.19 -2.99
CA ALA A 236 12.27 4.63 -1.82
C ALA A 236 13.49 5.49 -2.20
N ARG A 237 14.23 5.12 -3.25
CA ARG A 237 15.34 5.93 -3.78
C ARG A 237 14.87 7.25 -4.41
N MET A 238 13.70 7.27 -5.02
CA MET A 238 13.11 8.51 -5.55
C MET A 238 12.72 9.47 -4.43
N ILE A 239 12.23 8.96 -3.29
CA ILE A 239 11.99 9.79 -2.10
C ILE A 239 13.31 10.39 -1.62
N LEU A 240 14.36 9.58 -1.48
CA LEU A 240 15.69 10.07 -1.10
C LEU A 240 16.18 11.16 -2.04
N GLY A 241 16.15 10.91 -3.36
CA GLY A 241 16.58 11.88 -4.36
C GLY A 241 15.76 13.19 -4.38
N TYR A 242 14.50 13.13 -3.96
CA TYR A 242 13.69 14.34 -3.77
C TYR A 242 14.12 15.12 -2.52
N LEU A 243 14.45 14.41 -1.44
CA LEU A 243 14.83 15.03 -0.17
C LEU A 243 16.24 15.67 -0.23
N ASP A 244 17.17 15.05 -0.93
CA ASP A 244 18.54 15.55 -1.11
C ASP A 244 18.69 16.54 -2.29
N GLY A 245 17.59 16.84 -3.01
CA GLY A 245 17.55 17.80 -4.10
C GLY A 245 18.13 17.30 -5.44
N THR A 246 18.54 16.03 -5.54
CA THR A 246 19.00 15.45 -6.81
C THR A 246 17.86 15.23 -7.80
N GLN A 247 16.61 15.22 -7.33
CA GLN A 247 15.41 15.18 -8.14
C GLN A 247 14.51 16.38 -7.84
N SER A 248 14.02 17.04 -8.89
CA SER A 248 13.13 18.21 -8.79
C SER A 248 11.72 17.88 -8.27
N GLY A 249 11.34 16.61 -8.20
CA GLY A 249 10.03 16.17 -7.72
C GLY A 249 9.92 14.68 -7.55
N TYR A 250 9.01 14.28 -6.70
CA TYR A 250 8.60 12.88 -6.52
C TYR A 250 7.36 12.59 -7.35
N ARG A 251 7.30 11.42 -7.94
CA ARG A 251 6.11 10.92 -8.62
C ARG A 251 5.78 9.51 -8.14
N GLY A 252 4.63 9.35 -7.53
CA GLY A 252 4.10 8.06 -7.09
C GLY A 252 3.88 7.10 -8.25
N ILE A 253 4.00 5.78 -7.99
CA ILE A 253 3.80 4.78 -9.03
C ILE A 253 2.32 4.67 -9.40
N ARG A 254 2.01 4.79 -10.69
CA ARG A 254 0.66 4.69 -11.25
C ARG A 254 0.65 3.61 -12.32
N ILE A 255 -0.10 2.53 -12.06
CA ILE A 255 -0.27 1.42 -13.01
C ILE A 255 -1.24 1.80 -14.13
N ARG A 256 -1.23 1.01 -15.24
CA ARG A 256 -2.14 1.19 -16.38
C ARG A 256 -3.34 0.26 -16.31
#